data_eb3b22164091cef20445f98dfcc40a5c
#
_entry.id   eb3b22164091cef20445f98dfcc40a5c
#
_cell.length_a   1.000
_cell.length_b   1.000
_cell.length_c   1.000
_cell.angle_alpha   90.00
_cell.angle_beta   90.00
_cell.angle_gamma   90.00
#
_symmetry.space_group_name_H-M   'P 1'
#
loop_
_entity.id
_entity.type
_entity.pdbx_description
1 polymer ?
#
loop_
_entity_poly.entity_id
_entity_poly.type
_entity_poly.pdbx_seq_one_letter_code
_entity_poly.pdbx_strand_id
1 'polypeptide(L)'
;TDVTIEGVVIGTPDYMPPEQRKGAEFTDHRSDLWSLAATFFEMLTGKNPKVLNISLIPFKLQSVIAKALEEAKEDRFQSVHEMREEVLNAHAGKIDTSRSLGEGECPQCATLNPFHGKFCVECSEILQVQCLNCQLEIQIWNKACGDCGARQTPLVDKALLKLKKVHNQAEMLLVDLDFE
;
A
#
# COMPACT_ATOMS: atom_id res chain seq x y z
N THR A 1 -21.69 18.59 34.54
CA THR A 1 -21.46 19.73 33.65
C THR A 1 -21.45 19.20 32.22
N ASP A 2 -22.62 19.01 31.68
CA ASP A 2 -22.89 18.51 30.34
C ASP A 2 -22.62 19.63 29.35
N VAL A 3 -21.65 19.45 28.48
CA VAL A 3 -21.28 20.42 27.42
C VAL A 3 -21.51 19.82 26.05
N THR A 4 -22.53 19.00 25.88
CA THR A 4 -23.02 18.61 24.57
C THR A 4 -24.39 19.24 24.36
N ILE A 5 -24.43 20.36 23.66
CA ILE A 5 -25.68 20.94 23.18
C ILE A 5 -26.18 20.01 22.07
N GLU A 6 -27.38 19.45 22.25
CA GLU A 6 -28.07 18.65 21.23
C GLU A 6 -28.17 19.46 19.94
N GLY A 7 -27.67 18.89 18.82
CA GLY A 7 -27.72 19.51 17.50
C GLY A 7 -26.47 20.29 17.08
N VAL A 8 -25.41 20.37 17.89
CA VAL A 8 -24.13 20.97 17.47
C VAL A 8 -23.25 19.91 16.84
N VAL A 9 -23.00 20.04 15.56
CA VAL A 9 -22.01 19.22 14.83
C VAL A 9 -20.61 19.68 15.26
N ILE A 10 -19.96 18.90 16.12
CA ILE A 10 -18.59 19.14 16.56
C ILE A 10 -17.64 18.36 15.65
N GLY A 11 -16.71 19.04 15.01
CA GLY A 11 -15.69 18.43 14.15
C GLY A 11 -15.51 19.19 12.84
N THR A 12 -14.53 18.75 12.05
CA THR A 12 -14.31 19.27 10.69
C THR A 12 -15.20 18.46 9.72
N PRO A 13 -16.23 19.07 9.11
CA PRO A 13 -17.25 18.34 8.33
C PRO A 13 -16.68 17.51 7.18
N ASP A 14 -15.53 17.92 6.63
CA ASP A 14 -14.92 17.27 5.46
C ASP A 14 -14.31 15.88 5.79
N TYR A 15 -14.02 15.60 7.09
CA TYR A 15 -13.50 14.32 7.58
C TYR A 15 -14.57 13.49 8.32
N MET A 16 -15.79 13.96 8.29
CA MET A 16 -16.90 13.36 9.01
C MET A 16 -17.57 12.28 8.17
N PRO A 17 -17.69 11.04 8.66
CA PRO A 17 -18.34 9.96 7.93
C PRO A 17 -19.85 10.23 7.72
N PRO A 18 -20.46 9.60 6.70
CA PRO A 18 -21.85 9.84 6.32
C PRO A 18 -22.85 9.62 7.46
N GLU A 19 -22.66 8.59 8.27
CA GLU A 19 -23.53 8.25 9.39
C GLU A 19 -23.46 9.29 10.52
N GLN A 20 -22.29 9.85 10.79
CA GLN A 20 -22.14 10.88 11.83
C GLN A 20 -22.87 12.18 11.49
N ARG A 21 -23.04 12.46 10.18
CA ARG A 21 -23.85 13.58 9.71
C ARG A 21 -25.35 13.38 9.96
N LYS A 22 -25.79 12.12 10.14
CA LYS A 22 -27.17 11.77 10.44
C LYS A 22 -27.48 11.82 11.95
N GLY A 23 -26.45 11.60 12.78
CA GLY A 23 -26.53 11.64 14.23
C GLY A 23 -25.42 10.83 14.89
N ALA A 24 -24.98 11.25 16.07
CA ALA A 24 -23.91 10.58 16.80
C ALA A 24 -24.27 9.14 17.20
N GLU A 25 -25.55 8.85 17.38
CA GLU A 25 -26.11 7.53 17.72
C GLU A 25 -25.87 6.46 16.63
N PHE A 26 -25.57 6.89 15.39
CA PHE A 26 -25.30 5.97 14.29
C PHE A 26 -23.82 5.63 14.14
N THR A 27 -22.95 6.25 14.96
CA THR A 27 -21.50 6.07 14.88
C THR A 27 -21.01 4.86 15.67
N ASP A 28 -19.94 4.24 15.17
CA ASP A 28 -19.18 3.21 15.87
C ASP A 28 -17.69 3.32 15.47
N HIS A 29 -16.84 2.39 15.91
CA HIS A 29 -15.41 2.37 15.59
C HIS A 29 -15.09 2.40 14.09
N ARG A 30 -16.02 2.00 13.21
CA ARG A 30 -15.85 2.07 11.75
C ARG A 30 -15.98 3.51 11.23
N SER A 31 -16.61 4.38 11.99
CA SER A 31 -16.65 5.83 11.72
C SER A 31 -15.23 6.44 11.87
N ASP A 32 -14.45 5.97 12.85
CA ASP A 32 -13.07 6.40 13.04
C ASP A 32 -12.18 5.93 11.88
N LEU A 33 -12.42 4.71 11.37
CA LEU A 33 -11.71 4.19 10.20
C LEU A 33 -11.94 5.02 8.94
N TRP A 34 -13.18 5.49 8.75
CA TRP A 34 -13.51 6.40 7.65
C TRP A 34 -12.77 7.75 7.79
N SER A 35 -12.80 8.35 8.98
CA SER A 35 -12.12 9.62 9.27
C SER A 35 -10.59 9.49 9.11
N LEU A 36 -10.02 8.37 9.52
CA LEU A 36 -8.62 8.03 9.32
C LEU A 36 -8.28 7.94 7.81
N ALA A 37 -9.13 7.27 7.03
CA ALA A 37 -8.93 7.15 5.59
C ALA A 37 -9.06 8.51 4.87
N ALA A 38 -9.98 9.37 5.30
CA ALA A 38 -10.10 10.74 4.80
C ALA A 38 -8.82 11.56 5.08
N THR A 39 -8.23 11.40 6.25
CA THR A 39 -6.95 12.00 6.61
C THR A 39 -5.81 11.46 5.74
N PHE A 40 -5.75 10.14 5.53
CA PHE A 40 -4.78 9.54 4.63
C PHE A 40 -4.92 10.03 3.20
N PHE A 41 -6.15 10.17 2.70
CA PHE A 41 -6.39 10.76 1.39
C PHE A 41 -5.73 12.13 1.27
N GLU A 42 -5.94 13.02 2.23
CA GLU A 42 -5.32 14.35 2.20
C GLU A 42 -3.81 14.29 2.30
N MET A 43 -3.25 13.46 3.19
CA MET A 43 -1.80 13.29 3.32
C MET A 43 -1.15 12.81 2.03
N LEU A 44 -1.79 11.90 1.30
CA LEU A 44 -1.25 11.31 0.07
C LEU A 44 -1.42 12.23 -1.15
N THR A 45 -2.47 13.05 -1.18
CA THR A 45 -2.84 13.84 -2.36
C THR A 45 -2.62 15.34 -2.20
N GLY A 46 -2.50 15.82 -0.97
CA GLY A 46 -2.50 17.25 -0.63
C GLY A 46 -3.84 17.93 -0.91
N LYS A 47 -4.93 17.16 -1.09
CA LYS A 47 -6.28 17.66 -1.39
C LYS A 47 -7.23 17.42 -0.23
N ASN A 48 -8.11 18.40 0.01
CA ASN A 48 -9.15 18.25 1.02
C ASN A 48 -10.10 17.09 0.66
N PRO A 49 -10.49 16.22 1.63
CA PRO A 49 -11.33 15.05 1.38
C PRO A 49 -12.81 15.38 1.10
N LYS A 50 -13.20 16.64 1.07
CA LYS A 50 -14.53 17.07 0.65
C LYS A 50 -14.92 16.55 -0.74
N VAL A 51 -13.93 16.46 -1.64
CA VAL A 51 -14.11 15.88 -2.97
C VAL A 51 -13.09 14.75 -3.13
N LEU A 52 -13.54 13.54 -2.87
CA LEU A 52 -12.72 12.34 -2.96
C LEU A 52 -12.47 11.97 -4.44
N ASN A 53 -11.22 11.93 -4.83
CA ASN A 53 -10.80 11.38 -6.11
C ASN A 53 -9.72 10.32 -5.88
N ILE A 54 -10.15 9.08 -5.86
CA ILE A 54 -9.29 7.91 -5.58
C ILE A 54 -8.14 7.79 -6.59
N SER A 55 -8.31 8.26 -7.83
CA SER A 55 -7.25 8.18 -8.85
C SER A 55 -6.01 9.05 -8.53
N LEU A 56 -6.11 10.00 -7.60
CA LEU A 56 -4.97 10.80 -7.13
C LEU A 56 -4.09 10.04 -6.11
N ILE A 57 -4.60 8.96 -5.54
CA ILE A 57 -3.89 8.13 -4.57
C ILE A 57 -2.93 7.21 -5.32
N PRO A 58 -1.72 6.92 -4.79
CA PRO A 58 -0.85 5.90 -5.34
C PRO A 58 -1.59 4.57 -5.55
N PHE A 59 -1.46 3.97 -6.74
CA PHE A 59 -2.24 2.81 -7.19
C PHE A 59 -2.36 1.70 -6.13
N LYS A 60 -1.26 1.39 -5.45
CA LYS A 60 -1.20 0.36 -4.40
C LYS A 60 -2.17 0.58 -3.24
N LEU A 61 -2.50 1.82 -2.94
CA LEU A 61 -3.34 2.21 -1.81
C LEU A 61 -4.78 2.55 -2.22
N GLN A 62 -5.07 2.64 -3.51
CA GLN A 62 -6.40 3.03 -4.00
C GLN A 62 -7.51 2.13 -3.46
N SER A 63 -7.36 0.80 -3.56
CA SER A 63 -8.35 -0.17 -3.09
C SER A 63 -8.57 -0.10 -1.58
N VAL A 64 -7.49 0.11 -0.82
CA VAL A 64 -7.55 0.19 0.65
C VAL A 64 -8.31 1.45 1.07
N ILE A 65 -7.93 2.60 0.51
CA ILE A 65 -8.58 3.87 0.84
C ILE A 65 -10.03 3.89 0.34
N ALA A 66 -10.30 3.36 -0.88
CA ALA A 66 -11.66 3.26 -1.40
C ALA A 66 -12.56 2.43 -0.46
N LYS A 67 -12.12 1.23 -0.05
CA LYS A 67 -12.88 0.37 0.88
C LYS A 67 -13.13 1.06 2.22
N ALA A 68 -12.15 1.77 2.77
CA ALA A 68 -12.31 2.47 4.04
C ALA A 68 -13.29 3.65 3.95
N LEU A 69 -13.45 4.25 2.76
CA LEU A 69 -14.31 5.39 2.48
C LEU A 69 -15.68 4.99 1.90
N GLU A 70 -16.06 3.70 1.96
CA GLU A 70 -17.38 3.25 1.54
C GLU A 70 -18.48 3.93 2.36
N GLU A 71 -19.62 4.23 1.73
CA GLU A 71 -20.71 4.93 2.37
C GLU A 71 -21.35 4.08 3.46
N ALA A 72 -21.61 2.80 3.18
CA ALA A 72 -22.15 1.86 4.16
C ALA A 72 -21.02 1.31 5.06
N LYS A 73 -21.24 1.36 6.38
CA LYS A 73 -20.26 0.87 7.37
C LYS A 73 -19.93 -0.62 7.19
N GLU A 74 -20.91 -1.38 6.72
CA GLU A 74 -20.82 -2.83 6.50
C GLU A 74 -19.84 -3.19 5.40
N ASP A 75 -19.62 -2.28 4.44
CA ASP A 75 -18.71 -2.49 3.30
C ASP A 75 -17.29 -2.03 3.61
N ARG A 76 -17.08 -1.33 4.73
CA ARG A 76 -15.76 -0.89 5.20
C ARG A 76 -14.98 -2.02 5.86
N PHE A 77 -13.76 -1.70 6.28
CA PHE A 77 -13.01 -2.55 7.21
C PHE A 77 -13.77 -2.66 8.54
N GLN A 78 -13.84 -3.88 9.07
CA GLN A 78 -14.55 -4.14 10.31
C GLN A 78 -13.66 -3.99 11.55
N SER A 79 -12.36 -3.77 11.37
CA SER A 79 -11.42 -3.48 12.45
C SER A 79 -10.20 -2.70 11.98
N VAL A 80 -9.55 -2.00 12.92
CA VAL A 80 -8.24 -1.34 12.67
C VAL A 80 -7.19 -2.35 12.23
N HIS A 81 -7.23 -3.56 12.79
CA HIS A 81 -6.28 -4.62 12.44
C HIS A 81 -6.42 -5.04 10.98
N GLU A 82 -7.65 -5.27 10.51
CA GLU A 82 -7.93 -5.58 9.11
C GLU A 82 -7.40 -4.49 8.17
N MET A 83 -7.73 -3.23 8.45
CA MET A 83 -7.25 -2.10 7.66
C MET A 83 -5.71 -2.00 7.66
N ARG A 84 -5.08 -2.17 8.82
CA ARG A 84 -3.61 -2.16 8.96
C ARG A 84 -2.96 -3.24 8.10
N GLU A 85 -3.45 -4.47 8.16
CA GLU A 85 -2.91 -5.58 7.37
C GLU A 85 -3.04 -5.31 5.87
N GLU A 86 -4.15 -4.74 5.41
CA GLU A 86 -4.32 -4.40 4.00
C GLU A 86 -3.40 -3.24 3.56
N VAL A 87 -3.18 -2.23 4.40
CA VAL A 87 -2.19 -1.17 4.14
C VAL A 87 -0.77 -1.75 4.04
N LEU A 88 -0.39 -2.63 4.97
CA LEU A 88 0.92 -3.28 4.94
C LEU A 88 1.09 -4.19 3.73
N ASN A 89 0.07 -4.96 3.37
CA ASN A 89 0.06 -5.80 2.17
C ASN A 89 0.20 -4.96 0.90
N ALA A 90 -0.52 -3.84 0.81
CA ALA A 90 -0.43 -2.91 -0.30
C ALA A 90 0.97 -2.27 -0.40
N HIS A 91 1.58 -1.93 0.75
CA HIS A 91 2.93 -1.37 0.80
C HIS A 91 4.00 -2.42 0.47
N ALA A 92 3.90 -3.62 1.05
CA ALA A 92 4.86 -4.71 0.82
C ALA A 92 4.85 -5.19 -0.64
N GLY A 93 3.82 -4.81 -1.41
CA GLY A 93 3.57 -5.33 -2.75
C GLY A 93 3.62 -6.85 -2.70
N LYS A 94 2.47 -7.52 -2.60
CA LYS A 94 2.43 -8.95 -2.93
C LYS A 94 2.73 -9.08 -4.42
N ILE A 95 4.01 -9.02 -4.77
CA ILE A 95 4.45 -9.57 -6.04
C ILE A 95 4.11 -11.04 -5.91
N ASP A 96 3.13 -11.50 -6.67
CA ASP A 96 2.89 -12.93 -6.83
C ASP A 96 4.14 -13.52 -7.49
N THR A 97 5.10 -13.91 -6.66
CA THR A 97 6.38 -14.49 -7.10
C THR A 97 6.18 -15.83 -7.80
N SER A 98 4.97 -16.41 -7.73
CA SER A 98 4.63 -17.64 -8.44
C SER A 98 4.29 -17.39 -9.92
N ARG A 99 3.93 -16.14 -10.29
CA ARG A 99 3.59 -15.74 -11.65
C ARG A 99 4.86 -15.30 -12.40
N SER A 100 5.17 -15.96 -13.51
CA SER A 100 6.18 -15.46 -14.44
C SER A 100 5.62 -14.22 -15.15
N LEU A 101 6.28 -13.08 -14.99
CA LEU A 101 5.93 -11.86 -15.71
C LEU A 101 6.11 -12.05 -17.21
N GLY A 102 5.11 -11.64 -17.99
CA GLY A 102 5.21 -11.49 -19.43
C GLY A 102 6.14 -10.34 -19.80
N GLU A 103 6.67 -10.36 -21.01
CA GLU A 103 7.48 -9.25 -21.53
C GLU A 103 6.64 -7.97 -21.59
N GLY A 104 7.13 -6.89 -20.98
CA GLY A 104 6.45 -5.61 -20.87
C GLY A 104 5.35 -5.56 -19.82
N GLU A 105 5.04 -6.64 -19.11
CA GLU A 105 3.98 -6.69 -18.11
C GLU A 105 4.42 -6.06 -16.79
N CYS A 106 3.63 -5.10 -16.30
CA CYS A 106 3.85 -4.51 -14.99
C CYS A 106 3.52 -5.51 -13.87
N PRO A 107 4.41 -5.74 -12.89
CA PRO A 107 4.15 -6.68 -11.80
C PRO A 107 3.02 -6.22 -10.88
N GLN A 108 2.74 -4.92 -10.84
CA GLN A 108 1.79 -4.33 -9.92
C GLN A 108 0.37 -4.26 -10.48
N CYS A 109 0.21 -3.81 -11.74
CA CYS A 109 -1.12 -3.56 -12.33
C CYS A 109 -1.40 -4.39 -13.59
N ALA A 110 -0.47 -5.26 -13.99
CA ALA A 110 -0.55 -6.11 -15.18
C ALA A 110 -0.68 -5.34 -16.53
N THR A 111 -0.56 -4.02 -16.51
CA THR A 111 -0.58 -3.22 -17.75
C THR A 111 0.63 -3.56 -18.62
N LEU A 112 0.41 -3.76 -19.91
CA LEU A 112 1.48 -3.96 -20.89
C LEU A 112 2.13 -2.61 -21.22
N ASN A 113 3.43 -2.54 -21.06
CA ASN A 113 4.25 -1.37 -21.35
C ASN A 113 4.98 -1.62 -22.67
N PRO A 114 4.56 -0.98 -23.77
CA PRO A 114 5.07 -1.27 -25.12
C PRO A 114 6.53 -0.81 -25.34
N PHE A 115 7.04 0.02 -24.43
CA PHE A 115 8.41 0.54 -24.49
C PHE A 115 9.16 0.14 -23.24
N HIS A 116 10.46 -0.12 -23.36
CA HIS A 116 11.35 -0.45 -22.24
C HIS A 116 11.62 0.75 -21.32
N GLY A 117 10.53 1.38 -20.85
CA GLY A 117 10.58 2.50 -19.91
C GLY A 117 11.07 2.06 -18.53
N LYS A 118 11.54 3.04 -17.74
CA LYS A 118 11.93 2.79 -16.34
C LYS A 118 10.72 2.60 -15.43
N PHE A 119 9.59 3.15 -15.80
CA PHE A 119 8.36 3.15 -15.01
C PHE A 119 7.16 2.69 -15.83
N CYS A 120 6.22 2.05 -15.15
CA CYS A 120 4.92 1.70 -15.72
C CYS A 120 4.13 2.96 -16.08
N VAL A 121 3.56 2.98 -17.30
CA VAL A 121 2.78 4.13 -17.79
C VAL A 121 1.47 4.33 -17.03
N GLU A 122 0.96 3.29 -16.37
CA GLU A 122 -0.32 3.35 -15.64
C GLU A 122 -0.12 3.63 -14.15
N CYS A 123 0.74 2.86 -13.46
CA CYS A 123 0.86 2.92 -12.00
C CYS A 123 2.21 3.46 -11.50
N SER A 124 3.10 3.86 -12.41
CA SER A 124 4.45 4.36 -12.10
C SER A 124 5.36 3.36 -11.35
N GLU A 125 5.01 2.07 -11.32
CA GLU A 125 5.86 1.02 -10.74
C GLU A 125 7.18 0.92 -11.50
N ILE A 126 8.26 0.65 -10.79
CA ILE A 126 9.59 0.50 -11.38
C ILE A 126 9.64 -0.76 -12.25
N LEU A 127 10.06 -0.62 -13.50
CA LEU A 127 10.18 -1.71 -14.48
C LEU A 127 11.63 -2.04 -14.84
N GLN A 128 12.58 -1.31 -14.27
CA GLN A 128 14.02 -1.57 -14.43
C GLN A 128 14.67 -1.80 -13.08
N VAL A 129 15.52 -2.81 -13.02
CA VAL A 129 16.30 -3.16 -11.83
C VAL A 129 17.76 -3.37 -12.23
N GLN A 130 18.64 -3.27 -11.24
CA GLN A 130 20.05 -3.58 -11.48
C GLN A 130 20.29 -5.10 -11.51
N CYS A 131 21.05 -5.54 -12.49
CA CYS A 131 21.56 -6.92 -12.52
C CYS A 131 22.40 -7.21 -11.27
N LEU A 132 22.05 -8.25 -10.52
CA LEU A 132 22.74 -8.61 -9.28
C LEU A 132 24.20 -9.09 -9.47
N ASN A 133 24.62 -9.30 -10.72
CA ASN A 133 26.00 -9.73 -11.03
C ASN A 133 26.87 -8.59 -11.56
N CYS A 134 26.41 -7.84 -12.57
CA CYS A 134 27.18 -6.78 -13.23
C CYS A 134 26.66 -5.36 -12.99
N GLN A 135 25.55 -5.21 -12.28
CA GLN A 135 24.90 -3.94 -11.90
C GLN A 135 24.34 -3.10 -13.07
N LEU A 136 24.37 -3.58 -14.29
CA LEU A 136 23.70 -2.92 -15.41
C LEU A 136 22.19 -2.97 -15.26
N GLU A 137 21.52 -1.92 -15.72
CA GLU A 137 20.03 -1.84 -15.69
C GLU A 137 19.44 -2.87 -16.66
N ILE A 138 18.49 -3.66 -16.17
CA ILE A 138 17.75 -4.67 -16.92
C ILE A 138 16.25 -4.53 -16.62
N GLN A 139 15.41 -4.98 -17.54
CA GLN A 139 13.99 -5.03 -17.30
C GLN A 139 13.63 -6.14 -16.30
N ILE A 140 12.65 -5.89 -15.42
CA ILE A 140 12.28 -6.82 -14.34
C ILE A 140 11.77 -8.18 -14.83
N TRP A 141 11.25 -8.27 -16.06
CA TRP A 141 10.82 -9.54 -16.67
C TRP A 141 11.95 -10.32 -17.34
N ASN A 142 13.16 -9.75 -17.40
CA ASN A 142 14.32 -10.44 -17.99
C ASN A 142 14.80 -11.56 -17.08
N LYS A 143 14.71 -12.80 -17.56
CA LYS A 143 15.18 -13.99 -16.83
C LYS A 143 16.71 -14.05 -16.71
N ALA A 144 17.40 -13.40 -17.64
CA ALA A 144 18.86 -13.31 -17.65
C ALA A 144 19.30 -11.90 -18.10
N CYS A 145 20.46 -11.47 -17.63
CA CYS A 145 21.08 -10.24 -18.08
C CYS A 145 21.61 -10.40 -19.51
N GLY A 146 21.28 -9.45 -20.41
CA GLY A 146 21.75 -9.47 -21.79
C GLY A 146 23.25 -9.25 -21.93
N ASP A 147 23.89 -8.57 -20.98
CA ASP A 147 25.31 -8.22 -21.01
C ASP A 147 26.22 -9.30 -20.40
N CYS A 148 25.88 -9.77 -19.19
CA CYS A 148 26.74 -10.75 -18.49
C CYS A 148 26.19 -12.18 -18.49
N GLY A 149 25.03 -12.44 -19.08
CA GLY A 149 24.41 -13.76 -19.18
C GLY A 149 23.88 -14.34 -17.85
N ALA A 150 24.07 -13.65 -16.73
CA ALA A 150 23.69 -14.18 -15.42
C ALA A 150 22.16 -14.29 -15.28
N ARG A 151 21.68 -15.48 -14.90
CA ARG A 151 20.27 -15.69 -14.57
C ARG A 151 19.92 -15.01 -13.25
N GLN A 152 18.87 -14.17 -13.25
CA GLN A 152 18.54 -13.35 -12.10
C GLN A 152 17.85 -14.14 -10.97
N THR A 153 16.98 -15.09 -11.28
CA THR A 153 16.24 -15.87 -10.26
C THR A 153 17.16 -16.51 -9.20
N PRO A 154 18.21 -17.28 -9.57
CA PRO A 154 19.11 -17.86 -8.56
C PRO A 154 19.86 -16.82 -7.74
N LEU A 155 20.16 -15.64 -8.32
CA LEU A 155 20.83 -14.55 -7.63
C LEU A 155 19.89 -13.88 -6.62
N VAL A 156 18.61 -13.67 -7.00
CA VAL A 156 17.57 -13.17 -6.11
C VAL A 156 17.37 -14.10 -4.93
N ASP A 157 17.22 -15.41 -5.16
CA ASP A 157 17.05 -16.42 -4.11
C ASP A 157 18.21 -16.39 -3.11
N LYS A 158 19.43 -16.29 -3.61
CA LYS A 158 20.63 -16.20 -2.77
C LYS A 158 20.67 -14.91 -1.96
N ALA A 159 20.26 -13.78 -2.54
CA ALA A 159 20.17 -12.49 -1.85
C ALA A 159 19.10 -12.50 -0.76
N LEU A 160 17.92 -13.05 -1.06
CA LEU A 160 16.81 -13.19 -0.10
C LEU A 160 17.20 -14.08 1.09
N LEU A 161 17.93 -15.18 0.83
CA LEU A 161 18.40 -16.05 1.90
C LEU A 161 19.37 -15.32 2.85
N LYS A 162 20.24 -14.46 2.32
CA LYS A 162 21.12 -13.61 3.14
C LYS A 162 20.34 -12.62 3.99
N LEU A 163 19.36 -11.93 3.39
CA LEU A 163 18.52 -10.96 4.09
C LEU A 163 17.73 -11.63 5.21
N LYS A 164 17.13 -12.80 4.98
CA LYS A 164 16.43 -13.56 6.01
C LYS A 164 17.34 -13.92 7.19
N LYS A 165 18.57 -14.32 6.93
CA LYS A 165 19.54 -14.60 8.00
C LYS A 165 19.84 -13.37 8.85
N VAL A 166 20.07 -12.21 8.20
CA VAL A 166 20.33 -10.94 8.92
C VAL A 166 19.10 -10.50 9.70
N HIS A 167 17.91 -10.63 9.11
CA HIS A 167 16.66 -10.29 9.79
C HIS A 167 16.45 -11.14 11.05
N ASN A 168 16.58 -12.46 10.96
CA ASN A 168 16.44 -13.36 12.10
C ASN A 168 17.48 -13.07 13.20
N GLN A 169 18.73 -12.71 12.80
CA GLN A 169 19.75 -12.30 13.78
C GLN A 169 19.38 -10.99 14.49
N ALA A 170 18.83 -10.01 13.76
CA ALA A 170 18.38 -8.76 14.34
C ALA A 170 17.19 -8.96 15.30
N GLU A 171 16.23 -9.82 14.94
CA GLU A 171 15.10 -10.17 15.83
C GLU A 171 15.59 -10.84 17.13
N MET A 172 16.54 -11.76 17.04
CA MET A 172 17.12 -12.38 18.24
C MET A 172 17.77 -11.36 19.17
N LEU A 173 18.51 -10.39 18.61
CA LEU A 173 19.15 -9.33 19.41
C LEU A 173 18.14 -8.37 20.04
N LEU A 174 17.00 -8.12 19.40
CA LEU A 174 15.93 -7.29 19.95
C LEU A 174 15.25 -7.98 21.13
N VAL A 175 15.02 -9.30 21.06
CA VAL A 175 14.46 -10.08 22.18
C VAL A 175 15.38 -10.04 23.41
N ASP A 176 16.70 -10.04 23.21
CA ASP A 176 17.67 -9.98 24.31
C ASP A 176 17.74 -8.59 24.97
N LEU A 177 17.28 -7.53 24.31
CA LEU A 177 17.26 -6.16 24.84
C LEU A 177 15.98 -5.83 25.63
N ASP A 178 14.90 -6.58 25.47
CA ASP A 178 13.62 -6.36 26.19
C ASP A 178 13.61 -6.98 27.62
N PHE A 179 14.74 -7.50 28.12
CA PHE A 179 14.86 -8.14 29.44
C PHE A 179 15.74 -7.38 30.44
N GLU A 180 16.06 -6.12 30.22
CA GLU A 180 16.66 -5.21 31.22
C GLU A 180 15.69 -4.03 31.49
#